data_8d285042f8d74a54719177dceaebce44
#
_entry.id   8d285042f8d74a54719177dceaebce44
#
_cell.length_a   1.000
_cell.length_b   1.000
_cell.length_c   1.000
_cell.angle_alpha   90.00
_cell.angle_beta   90.00
_cell.angle_gamma   90.00
#
_symmetry.space_group_name_H-M   'P 1'
#
loop_
_entity.id
_entity.type
_entity.pdbx_description
1 polymer ?
#
loop_
_entity_poly.entity_id
_entity_poly.type
_entity_poly.pdbx_seq_one_letter_code
_entity_poly.pdbx_strand_id
1 'polypeptide(L)' 'MAEQLEFRCYVEKAGYMWVAVCVDLSLATQSYSKQTAVGDLAAQVLEYVEDATTG' A
#
# COMPACT_ATOMS: atom_id res chain seq x y z
N MET A 1 -9.40 20.55 -13.47
CA MET A 1 -8.82 19.35 -14.06
C MET A 1 -8.50 18.36 -12.97
N ALA A 2 -8.95 17.13 -13.13
CA ALA A 2 -8.71 16.09 -12.14
C ALA A 2 -7.32 15.50 -12.33
N GLU A 3 -6.60 15.40 -11.26
CA GLU A 3 -5.34 14.71 -11.26
C GLU A 3 -5.52 13.34 -10.66
N GLN A 4 -4.99 12.35 -11.32
CA GLN A 4 -5.04 10.99 -10.81
C GLN A 4 -3.74 10.69 -10.10
N LEU A 5 -3.86 10.24 -8.86
CA LEU A 5 -2.72 9.77 -8.11
C LEU A 5 -2.57 8.29 -8.38
N GLU A 6 -1.47 7.92 -8.98
CA GLU A 6 -1.20 6.53 -9.30
C GLU A 6 0.05 6.11 -8.56
N PHE A 7 -0.06 5.04 -7.82
CA PHE A 7 1.06 4.46 -7.10
C PHE A 7 1.28 3.05 -7.60
N ARG A 8 2.52 2.74 -7.88
CA ARG A 8 2.89 1.40 -8.32
C ARG A 8 3.05 0.51 -7.11
N CYS A 9 2.26 -0.54 -7.09
CA CYS A 9 2.27 -1.48 -5.97
C CYS A 9 2.34 -2.89 -6.52
N TYR A 10 2.86 -3.79 -5.71
CA TYR A 10 2.85 -5.19 -6.08
C TYR A 10 2.70 -6.03 -4.81
N VAL A 11 2.34 -7.29 -5.03
CA VAL A 11 2.16 -8.25 -3.95
C VAL A 11 2.96 -9.48 -4.32
N GLU A 12 3.69 -10.03 -3.36
CA GLU A 12 4.37 -11.29 -3.59
C GLU A 12 4.28 -12.15 -2.35
N LYS A 13 4.44 -13.44 -2.56
CA LYS A 13 4.40 -14.40 -1.46
C LYS A 13 5.83 -14.73 -1.04
N ALA A 14 6.09 -14.64 0.25
CA ALA A 14 7.39 -14.94 0.81
C ALA A 14 7.18 -15.97 1.93
N GLY A 15 7.41 -17.24 1.62
CA GLY A 15 7.17 -18.30 2.57
C GLY A 15 5.70 -18.40 2.93
N TYR A 16 5.39 -18.18 4.20
CA TYR A 16 4.01 -18.22 4.67
C TYR A 16 3.32 -16.86 4.62
N MET A 17 4.07 -15.83 4.26
CA MET A 17 3.56 -14.47 4.36
C MET A 17 3.32 -13.90 2.98
N TRP A 18 2.36 -13.00 2.92
CA TRP A 18 2.14 -12.17 1.74
C TRP A 18 2.68 -10.78 2.03
N VAL A 19 3.44 -10.24 1.09
CA VAL A 19 4.02 -8.91 1.24
C VAL A 19 3.43 -8.01 0.16
N ALA A 20 2.87 -6.89 0.58
CA ALA A 20 2.35 -5.88 -0.34
C ALA A 20 3.24 -4.65 -0.22
N VAL A 21 3.71 -4.15 -1.36
CA VAL A 21 4.67 -3.06 -1.38
C VAL A 21 4.16 -1.96 -2.28
N CYS A 22 4.23 -0.73 -1.79
CA CYS A 22 4.00 0.43 -2.62
C CYS A 22 5.36 1.06 -2.92
N VAL A 23 5.80 0.91 -4.16
CA VAL A 23 7.14 1.32 -4.56
C VAL A 23 7.31 2.84 -4.45
N ASP A 24 6.31 3.57 -4.90
CA ASP A 24 6.42 5.02 -4.98
C ASP A 24 6.46 5.70 -3.62
N LEU A 25 5.86 5.09 -2.62
CA LEU A 25 5.81 5.65 -1.28
C LEU A 25 6.74 4.95 -0.30
N SER A 26 7.43 3.91 -0.76
CA SER A 26 8.33 3.11 0.09
C SER A 26 7.60 2.52 1.28
N LEU A 27 6.36 2.11 1.07
CA LEU A 27 5.55 1.47 2.11
C LEU A 27 5.45 -0.02 1.83
N ALA A 28 5.41 -0.79 2.89
CA ALA A 28 5.27 -2.24 2.76
C ALA A 28 4.48 -2.77 3.95
N THR A 29 3.66 -3.78 3.68
CA THR A 29 2.94 -4.50 4.73
C THR A 29 3.12 -5.98 4.49
N GLN A 30 2.90 -6.77 5.53
CA GLN A 30 2.96 -8.21 5.40
C GLN A 30 1.90 -8.83 6.29
N SER A 31 1.38 -9.97 5.83
CA SER A 31 0.34 -10.67 6.55
C SER A 31 0.30 -12.11 6.05
N TYR A 32 -0.35 -12.97 6.82
CA TYR A 32 -0.55 -14.35 6.38
C TYR A 32 -1.62 -14.45 5.30
N SER A 33 -2.39 -13.40 5.08
CA SER A 33 -3.44 -13.37 4.08
C SER A 33 -3.13 -12.30 3.04
N LYS A 34 -3.26 -12.66 1.77
CA LYS A 34 -3.06 -11.70 0.70
C LYS A 34 -4.00 -10.52 0.82
N GLN A 35 -5.27 -10.81 1.11
CA GLN A 35 -6.27 -9.75 1.23
C GLN A 35 -5.92 -8.80 2.37
N THR A 36 -5.47 -9.34 3.49
CA THR A 36 -5.11 -8.50 4.62
C THR A 36 -3.89 -7.65 4.32
N ALA A 37 -2.89 -8.23 3.65
CA ALA A 37 -1.69 -7.47 3.29
C ALA A 37 -2.04 -6.31 2.37
N VAL A 38 -2.86 -6.58 1.36
CA VAL A 38 -3.28 -5.54 0.43
C VAL A 38 -4.13 -4.48 1.12
N GLY A 39 -5.06 -4.92 1.98
CA GLY A 39 -5.90 -3.99 2.71
C GLY A 39 -5.11 -3.09 3.64
N ASP A 40 -4.12 -3.66 4.32
CA ASP A 40 -3.27 -2.88 5.21
C ASP A 40 -2.47 -1.85 4.43
N LEU A 41 -1.94 -2.26 3.27
CA LEU A 41 -1.20 -1.32 2.44
C LEU A 41 -2.10 -0.21 1.94
N ALA A 42 -3.31 -0.54 1.52
CA ALA A 42 -4.26 0.46 1.04
C ALA A 42 -4.58 1.48 2.14
N ALA A 43 -4.72 1.01 3.38
CA ALA A 43 -4.99 1.89 4.49
C ALA A 43 -3.81 2.84 4.74
N GLN A 44 -2.58 2.33 4.64
CA GLN A 44 -1.41 3.17 4.84
C GLN A 44 -1.28 4.21 3.73
N VAL A 45 -1.56 3.81 2.50
CA VAL A 45 -1.51 4.75 1.38
C VAL A 45 -2.54 5.86 1.58
N LEU A 46 -3.73 5.49 2.02
CA LEU A 46 -4.78 6.47 2.25
C LEU A 46 -4.39 7.46 3.34
N GLU A 47 -3.80 6.97 4.43
CA GLU A 47 -3.33 7.86 5.49
C GLU A 47 -2.25 8.80 4.99
N TYR A 48 -1.36 8.29 4.18
CA TYR A 48 -0.30 9.11 3.62
C TYR A 48 -0.88 10.24 2.78
N VAL A 49 -1.86 9.93 1.94
CA VAL A 49 -2.47 10.92 1.08
C VAL A 49 -3.23 11.96 1.90
N GLU A 50 -3.95 11.50 2.92
CA GLU A 50 -4.70 12.40 3.78
C GLU A 50 -3.78 13.38 4.52
N ASP A 51 -2.66 12.86 5.02
CA ASP A 51 -1.69 13.72 5.69
C ASP A 51 -1.13 14.76 4.73
N ALA A 52 -0.85 14.34 3.51
CA ALA A 52 -0.28 15.26 2.53
C ALA A 52 -1.25 16.36 2.15
N THR A 53 -2.54 16.06 2.13
CA THR A 53 -3.54 17.05 1.74
C THR A 53 -4.01 17.91 2.90
N THR A 54 -3.88 17.42 4.12
CA THR A 54 -4.32 18.17 5.29
C THR A 54 -3.25 19.14 5.78
N GLY A 55 -2.03 18.82 5.49
CA GLY A 55 -0.87 19.52 5.94
C GLY A 55 -0.83 20.96 5.67
#